data_ab4d3415991382f001099fe9001bf0d8
#
_entry.id   ab4d3415991382f001099fe9001bf0d8
#
_cell.length_a   1.000
_cell.length_b   1.000
_cell.length_c   1.000
_cell.angle_alpha   90.00
_cell.angle_beta   90.00
_cell.angle_gamma   90.00
#
_symmetry.space_group_name_H-M   'P 1'
#
loop_
_entity.id
_entity.type
_entity.pdbx_description
1 polymer ?
#
loop_
_entity_poly.entity_id
_entity_poly.type
_entity_poly.pdbx_seq_one_letter_code
_entity_poly.pdbx_strand_id
1 'polypeptide(L)'
;KDWLVSHQGSAWDTRRPLTWQQSQLWQRCQDIGLEPAWADRVVSMSDQSGDLEQAWKSALSVIQSDLPLLPQGVLEKGGVIALVGPTGAGKTTTLGKIAARFVQHNGPDSVAFVTLDNYRMAAHDQLQAFARILGVEMKVVLQNGDLAKTLTTLRNKKLVLIDSAGLASQDPHFSSQLSMLKQAGADVRKFLVLPLTSQARCLQENYEHFKPAGLNGCIFTKLDECFSLGAGLSVAALTRLPLALITDGPHIPDDLHYPDTGRLVNLAEQMARMARTRWQAAEAMNMATQQQSFQHGV
;
A
#
# COMPACT_ATOMS: atom_id res chain seq x y z
N LYS A 1 26.43 4.24 4.23
CA LYS A 1 27.00 5.52 3.70
C LYS A 1 26.98 5.53 2.16
N ASP A 2 27.18 4.40 1.50
CA ASP A 2 27.28 4.32 0.03
C ASP A 2 25.94 4.47 -0.70
N TRP A 3 24.81 4.16 -0.05
CA TRP A 3 23.48 4.31 -0.62
C TRP A 3 23.05 5.79 -0.80
N LEU A 4 23.43 6.68 0.13
CA LEU A 4 23.18 8.12 0.03
C LEU A 4 23.94 8.78 -1.13
N VAL A 5 25.13 8.27 -1.44
CA VAL A 5 25.97 8.80 -2.53
C VAL A 5 25.47 8.35 -3.90
N SER A 6 24.93 7.13 -4.02
CA SER A 6 24.47 6.60 -5.31
C SER A 6 23.16 7.23 -5.80
N HIS A 7 22.34 7.81 -4.91
CA HIS A 7 21.05 8.42 -5.27
C HIS A 7 21.09 9.96 -5.39
N GLN A 8 22.10 10.61 -4.83
CA GLN A 8 22.25 12.08 -4.97
C GLN A 8 23.15 12.52 -6.13
N GLY A 9 24.00 11.63 -6.65
CA GLY A 9 25.05 12.02 -7.60
C GLY A 9 24.72 11.90 -9.07
N SER A 10 23.69 11.13 -9.49
CA SER A 10 23.52 10.81 -10.91
C SER A 10 22.30 11.45 -11.59
N ALA A 11 21.37 12.00 -10.85
CA ALA A 11 20.12 12.50 -11.45
C ALA A 11 20.16 13.98 -11.85
N TRP A 12 21.01 14.79 -11.22
CA TRP A 12 21.03 16.25 -11.44
C TRP A 12 22.09 16.71 -12.46
N ASP A 13 23.13 15.94 -12.70
CA ASP A 13 24.33 16.40 -13.45
C ASP A 13 24.29 16.15 -14.96
N THR A 14 23.27 15.43 -15.48
CA THR A 14 23.18 15.09 -16.91
C THR A 14 21.87 15.50 -17.58
N ARG A 15 20.96 16.21 -16.89
CA ARG A 15 19.66 16.59 -17.47
C ARG A 15 19.80 17.83 -18.35
N ARG A 16 19.26 17.72 -19.57
CA ARG A 16 18.87 18.90 -20.34
C ARG A 16 17.93 19.74 -19.48
N PRO A 17 18.05 21.08 -19.46
CA PRO A 17 17.13 21.93 -18.73
C PRO A 17 15.70 21.62 -19.19
N LEU A 18 14.80 21.41 -18.23
CA LEU A 18 13.39 21.18 -18.51
C LEU A 18 12.80 22.41 -19.19
N THR A 19 11.93 22.22 -20.16
CA THR A 19 11.10 23.31 -20.69
C THR A 19 10.17 23.82 -19.57
N TRP A 20 9.61 25.04 -19.75
CA TRP A 20 8.65 25.56 -18.78
C TRP A 20 7.47 24.59 -18.55
N GLN A 21 6.94 24.01 -19.61
CA GLN A 21 5.83 23.08 -19.55
C GLN A 21 6.21 21.79 -18.80
N GLN A 22 7.39 21.23 -19.05
CA GLN A 22 7.91 20.07 -18.32
C GLN A 22 8.07 20.36 -16.84
N SER A 23 8.56 21.55 -16.49
CA SER A 23 8.70 21.97 -15.09
C SER A 23 7.34 22.05 -14.39
N GLN A 24 6.31 22.57 -15.07
CA GLN A 24 4.95 22.64 -14.53
C GLN A 24 4.33 21.23 -14.34
N LEU A 25 4.52 20.34 -15.31
CA LEU A 25 4.06 18.95 -15.19
C LEU A 25 4.77 18.25 -14.03
N TRP A 26 6.08 18.42 -13.92
CA TRP A 26 6.87 17.83 -12.85
C TRP A 26 6.41 18.33 -11.47
N GLN A 27 6.16 19.64 -11.35
CA GLN A 27 5.61 20.23 -10.14
C GLN A 27 4.25 19.62 -9.76
N ARG A 28 3.35 19.46 -10.74
CA ARG A 28 2.04 18.81 -10.49
C ARG A 28 2.19 17.36 -10.05
N CYS A 29 3.16 16.62 -10.59
CA CYS A 29 3.48 15.27 -10.12
C CYS A 29 3.96 15.26 -8.66
N GLN A 30 4.81 16.24 -8.28
CA GLN A 30 5.25 16.39 -6.88
C GLN A 30 4.10 16.77 -5.95
N ASP A 31 3.17 17.61 -6.40
CA ASP A 31 1.99 17.98 -5.61
C ASP A 31 1.07 16.77 -5.31
N ILE A 32 0.99 15.81 -6.22
CA ILE A 32 0.34 14.51 -6.01
C ILE A 32 1.15 13.66 -5.01
N GLY A 33 2.44 13.93 -4.84
CA GLY A 33 3.37 13.18 -3.99
C GLY A 33 4.04 12.01 -4.70
N LEU A 34 4.18 12.07 -6.04
CA LEU A 34 4.92 11.05 -6.78
C LEU A 34 6.41 11.12 -6.45
N GLU A 35 7.06 9.95 -6.37
CA GLU A 35 8.51 9.85 -6.25
C GLU A 35 9.19 10.48 -7.47
N PRO A 36 10.32 11.22 -7.29
CA PRO A 36 11.00 11.92 -8.37
C PRO A 36 11.31 11.06 -9.59
N ALA A 37 11.76 9.83 -9.39
CA ALA A 37 12.09 8.92 -10.48
C ALA A 37 10.87 8.55 -11.34
N TRP A 38 9.69 8.44 -10.73
CA TRP A 38 8.46 8.20 -11.47
C TRP A 38 7.91 9.46 -12.10
N ALA A 39 7.98 10.60 -11.43
CA ALA A 39 7.61 11.90 -11.99
C ALA A 39 8.41 12.23 -13.27
N ASP A 40 9.72 11.99 -13.26
CA ASP A 40 10.58 12.15 -14.45
C ASP A 40 10.10 11.29 -15.63
N ARG A 41 9.79 10.03 -15.36
CA ARG A 41 9.28 9.11 -16.37
C ARG A 41 7.93 9.57 -16.91
N VAL A 42 7.00 9.96 -16.04
CA VAL A 42 5.67 10.46 -16.43
C VAL A 42 5.82 11.68 -17.33
N VAL A 43 6.64 12.67 -16.93
CA VAL A 43 6.87 13.89 -17.74
C VAL A 43 7.51 13.56 -19.09
N SER A 44 8.46 12.63 -19.13
CA SER A 44 9.15 12.23 -20.37
C SER A 44 8.24 11.51 -21.37
N MET A 45 7.23 10.78 -20.87
CA MET A 45 6.30 9.98 -21.68
C MET A 45 5.02 10.74 -22.04
N SER A 46 4.77 11.89 -21.41
CA SER A 46 3.56 12.69 -21.66
C SER A 46 3.64 13.43 -23.00
N ASP A 47 2.52 13.50 -23.72
CA ASP A 47 2.41 14.34 -24.90
C ASP A 47 2.40 15.82 -24.48
N GLN A 48 3.31 16.57 -25.06
CA GLN A 48 3.53 17.99 -24.75
C GLN A 48 3.23 18.89 -25.96
N SER A 49 2.56 18.35 -26.98
CA SER A 49 2.25 19.10 -28.23
C SER A 49 1.14 20.16 -28.06
N GLY A 50 0.36 20.04 -26.95
CA GLY A 50 -0.77 20.91 -26.65
C GLY A 50 -0.49 21.94 -25.55
N ASP A 51 -1.55 22.51 -25.02
CA ASP A 51 -1.48 23.38 -23.85
C ASP A 51 -1.15 22.58 -22.57
N LEU A 52 -0.90 23.28 -21.46
CA LEU A 52 -0.54 22.66 -20.19
C LEU A 52 -1.62 21.69 -19.67
N GLU A 53 -2.90 21.99 -19.90
CA GLU A 53 -4.00 21.13 -19.45
C GLU A 53 -4.10 19.85 -20.28
N GLN A 54 -3.85 19.92 -21.57
CA GLN A 54 -3.78 18.75 -22.45
C GLN A 54 -2.58 17.86 -22.08
N ALA A 55 -1.41 18.48 -21.87
CA ALA A 55 -0.22 17.78 -21.42
C ALA A 55 -0.41 17.13 -20.04
N TRP A 56 -1.14 17.80 -19.13
CA TRP A 56 -1.48 17.24 -17.82
C TRP A 56 -2.42 16.02 -17.94
N LYS A 57 -3.44 16.08 -18.80
CA LYS A 57 -4.30 14.91 -19.08
C LYS A 57 -3.50 13.74 -19.64
N SER A 58 -2.54 14.01 -20.53
CA SER A 58 -1.61 12.97 -21.01
C SER A 58 -0.79 12.40 -19.89
N ALA A 59 -0.25 13.22 -18.98
CA ALA A 59 0.50 12.77 -17.80
C ALA A 59 -0.34 11.88 -16.90
N LEU A 60 -1.58 12.24 -16.61
CA LEU A 60 -2.51 11.41 -15.84
C LEU A 60 -2.78 10.05 -16.52
N SER A 61 -2.89 10.03 -17.85
CA SER A 61 -3.04 8.78 -18.62
C SER A 61 -1.80 7.89 -18.51
N VAL A 62 -0.60 8.48 -18.51
CA VAL A 62 0.66 7.74 -18.28
C VAL A 62 0.68 7.15 -16.87
N ILE A 63 0.30 7.93 -15.84
CA ILE A 63 0.21 7.46 -14.45
C ILE A 63 -0.76 6.27 -14.37
N GLN A 64 -1.93 6.36 -14.99
CA GLN A 64 -2.93 5.28 -15.00
C GLN A 64 -2.39 4.00 -15.66
N SER A 65 -1.71 4.13 -16.80
CA SER A 65 -1.17 2.98 -17.54
C SER A 65 0.02 2.30 -16.85
N ASP A 66 0.76 3.05 -16.04
CA ASP A 66 1.92 2.54 -15.31
C ASP A 66 1.55 1.76 -14.04
N LEU A 67 0.32 1.93 -13.52
CA LEU A 67 -0.12 1.28 -12.31
C LEU A 67 -0.51 -0.19 -12.57
N PRO A 68 0.25 -1.16 -12.05
CA PRO A 68 -0.11 -2.56 -12.19
C PRO A 68 -1.26 -2.90 -11.22
N LEU A 69 -2.34 -3.46 -11.74
CA LEU A 69 -3.45 -3.98 -10.93
C LEU A 69 -3.54 -5.48 -11.07
N LEU A 70 -3.96 -6.16 -9.99
CA LEU A 70 -4.41 -7.54 -10.12
C LEU A 70 -5.82 -7.57 -10.74
N PRO A 71 -6.11 -8.60 -11.56
CA PRO A 71 -7.46 -8.79 -12.08
C PRO A 71 -8.48 -8.88 -10.95
N GLN A 72 -9.64 -8.27 -11.14
CA GLN A 72 -10.77 -8.41 -10.21
C GLN A 72 -11.13 -9.88 -10.04
N GLY A 73 -11.62 -10.24 -8.86
CA GLY A 73 -12.02 -11.61 -8.57
C GLY A 73 -10.86 -12.57 -8.23
N VAL A 74 -9.61 -12.10 -8.18
CA VAL A 74 -8.48 -12.96 -7.82
C VAL A 74 -8.60 -13.53 -6.41
N LEU A 75 -9.17 -12.77 -5.48
CA LEU A 75 -9.34 -13.20 -4.09
C LEU A 75 -10.59 -14.07 -3.91
N GLU A 76 -11.62 -13.87 -4.72
CA GLU A 76 -12.86 -14.67 -4.72
C GLU A 76 -12.63 -16.11 -5.21
N LYS A 77 -11.55 -16.34 -5.97
CA LYS A 77 -11.15 -17.70 -6.37
C LYS A 77 -10.68 -18.55 -5.20
N GLY A 78 -10.49 -17.97 -4.03
CA GLY A 78 -9.99 -18.69 -2.86
C GLY A 78 -8.50 -19.02 -2.96
N GLY A 79 -8.09 -20.13 -2.33
CA GLY A 79 -6.70 -20.56 -2.23
C GLY A 79 -6.04 -20.12 -0.93
N VAL A 80 -4.72 -20.12 -0.87
CA VAL A 80 -3.97 -19.74 0.34
C VAL A 80 -3.39 -18.34 0.15
N ILE A 81 -3.73 -17.43 1.06
CA ILE A 81 -3.32 -16.02 1.02
C ILE A 81 -2.62 -15.67 2.33
N ALA A 82 -1.40 -15.14 2.24
CA ALA A 82 -0.66 -14.62 3.38
C ALA A 82 -0.53 -13.09 3.27
N LEU A 83 -0.86 -12.38 4.34
CA LEU A 83 -0.58 -10.96 4.47
C LEU A 83 0.73 -10.75 5.21
N VAL A 84 1.64 -10.02 4.60
CA VAL A 84 2.92 -9.63 5.17
C VAL A 84 3.02 -8.11 5.23
N GLY A 85 3.86 -7.57 6.11
CA GLY A 85 4.01 -6.13 6.24
C GLY A 85 4.34 -5.69 7.66
N PRO A 86 4.61 -4.38 7.85
CA PRO A 86 5.06 -3.85 9.14
C PRO A 86 3.96 -3.94 10.21
N THR A 87 4.38 -3.67 11.46
CA THR A 87 3.45 -3.52 12.58
C THR A 87 2.46 -2.39 12.31
N GLY A 88 1.20 -2.61 12.68
CA GLY A 88 0.16 -1.59 12.54
C GLY A 88 -0.28 -1.31 11.10
N ALA A 89 0.19 -2.09 10.13
CA ALA A 89 -0.20 -1.95 8.71
C ALA A 89 -1.66 -2.32 8.43
N GLY A 90 -2.39 -2.92 9.36
CA GLY A 90 -3.79 -3.32 9.16
C GLY A 90 -3.96 -4.75 8.63
N LYS A 91 -2.94 -5.63 8.73
CA LYS A 91 -3.00 -7.02 8.23
C LYS A 91 -4.19 -7.80 8.78
N THR A 92 -4.29 -7.92 10.09
CA THR A 92 -5.35 -8.68 10.77
C THR A 92 -6.75 -8.15 10.45
N THR A 93 -6.91 -6.82 10.44
CA THR A 93 -8.19 -6.18 10.05
C THR A 93 -8.54 -6.47 8.58
N THR A 94 -7.56 -6.41 7.69
CA THR A 94 -7.74 -6.71 6.26
C THR A 94 -8.11 -8.18 6.06
N LEU A 95 -7.49 -9.11 6.81
CA LEU A 95 -7.88 -10.53 6.79
C LEU A 95 -9.33 -10.71 7.25
N GLY A 96 -9.73 -10.01 8.31
CA GLY A 96 -11.12 -10.03 8.79
C GLY A 96 -12.10 -9.57 7.71
N LYS A 97 -11.78 -8.51 6.96
CA LYS A 97 -12.61 -8.00 5.85
C LYS A 97 -12.70 -9.00 4.69
N ILE A 98 -11.56 -9.57 4.27
CA ILE A 98 -11.53 -10.60 3.21
C ILE A 98 -12.35 -11.83 3.64
N ALA A 99 -12.15 -12.32 4.87
CA ALA A 99 -12.87 -13.46 5.40
C ALA A 99 -14.37 -13.21 5.45
N ALA A 100 -14.80 -12.07 6.00
CA ALA A 100 -16.22 -11.73 6.13
C ALA A 100 -16.91 -11.71 4.76
N ARG A 101 -16.31 -11.06 3.75
CA ARG A 101 -16.82 -11.03 2.38
C ARG A 101 -16.88 -12.42 1.76
N PHE A 102 -15.86 -13.25 1.98
CA PHE A 102 -15.83 -14.61 1.44
C PHE A 102 -16.86 -15.53 2.09
N VAL A 103 -17.03 -15.42 3.43
CA VAL A 103 -18.04 -16.18 4.19
C VAL A 103 -19.44 -15.86 3.76
N GLN A 104 -19.76 -14.59 3.45
CA GLN A 104 -21.07 -14.18 2.96
C GLN A 104 -21.50 -14.94 1.67
N HIS A 105 -20.55 -15.28 0.81
CA HIS A 105 -20.83 -15.95 -0.45
C HIS A 105 -20.64 -17.48 -0.41
N ASN A 106 -19.74 -17.98 0.45
CA ASN A 106 -19.30 -19.36 0.42
C ASN A 106 -19.59 -20.14 1.73
N GLY A 107 -20.06 -19.45 2.76
CA GLY A 107 -20.28 -20.02 4.10
C GLY A 107 -19.01 -20.14 4.94
N PRO A 108 -19.15 -20.26 6.26
CA PRO A 108 -18.03 -20.26 7.21
C PRO A 108 -17.10 -21.47 7.08
N ASP A 109 -17.66 -22.65 6.75
CA ASP A 109 -16.86 -23.88 6.60
C ASP A 109 -15.86 -23.81 5.44
N SER A 110 -16.03 -22.85 4.51
CA SER A 110 -15.15 -22.67 3.37
C SER A 110 -13.87 -21.91 3.70
N VAL A 111 -13.77 -21.27 4.86
CA VAL A 111 -12.65 -20.41 5.26
C VAL A 111 -11.93 -20.95 6.47
N ALA A 112 -10.61 -20.72 6.56
CA ALA A 112 -9.83 -20.91 7.78
C ALA A 112 -8.82 -19.78 7.93
N PHE A 113 -8.56 -19.42 9.20
CA PHE A 113 -7.43 -18.56 9.57
C PHE A 113 -6.24 -19.40 10.03
N VAL A 114 -5.05 -18.92 9.71
CA VAL A 114 -3.78 -19.43 10.26
C VAL A 114 -3.00 -18.23 10.77
N THR A 115 -2.56 -18.24 12.02
CA THR A 115 -1.67 -17.19 12.54
C THR A 115 -0.26 -17.72 12.74
N LEU A 116 0.71 -16.88 12.36
CA LEU A 116 2.14 -17.03 12.63
C LEU A 116 2.58 -16.06 13.73
N ASP A 117 1.68 -15.20 14.22
CA ASP A 117 1.97 -14.23 15.29
C ASP A 117 1.76 -14.85 16.67
N ASN A 118 2.84 -15.43 17.20
CA ASN A 118 2.82 -16.08 18.51
C ASN A 118 3.28 -15.17 19.65
N TYR A 119 3.70 -13.92 19.32
CA TYR A 119 4.32 -13.02 20.28
C TYR A 119 3.38 -11.95 20.79
N ARG A 120 2.34 -11.63 20.02
CA ARG A 120 1.43 -10.53 20.32
C ARG A 120 0.07 -11.08 20.71
N MET A 121 -0.16 -11.17 22.03
CA MET A 121 -1.45 -11.62 22.55
C MET A 121 -2.61 -10.83 21.93
N ALA A 122 -2.49 -9.50 21.82
CA ALA A 122 -3.56 -8.67 21.27
C ALA A 122 -3.88 -8.96 19.79
N ALA A 123 -2.89 -9.27 18.94
CA ALA A 123 -3.14 -9.62 17.53
C ALA A 123 -3.80 -11.01 17.43
N HIS A 124 -3.37 -11.95 18.25
CA HIS A 124 -3.98 -13.27 18.37
C HIS A 124 -5.45 -13.16 18.80
N ASP A 125 -5.73 -12.37 19.86
CA ASP A 125 -7.09 -12.14 20.37
C ASP A 125 -7.99 -11.51 19.30
N GLN A 126 -7.47 -10.56 18.51
CA GLN A 126 -8.22 -9.92 17.43
C GLN A 126 -8.59 -10.93 16.35
N LEU A 127 -7.64 -11.74 15.87
CA LEU A 127 -7.91 -12.74 14.84
C LEU A 127 -8.86 -13.83 15.36
N GLN A 128 -8.70 -14.23 16.63
CA GLN A 128 -9.60 -15.17 17.29
C GLN A 128 -11.02 -14.61 17.43
N ALA A 129 -11.16 -13.31 17.72
CA ALA A 129 -12.47 -12.65 17.74
C ALA A 129 -13.14 -12.70 16.36
N PHE A 130 -12.41 -12.43 15.27
CA PHE A 130 -12.94 -12.59 13.91
C PHE A 130 -13.32 -14.05 13.63
N ALA A 131 -12.48 -15.01 13.99
CA ALA A 131 -12.78 -16.43 13.81
C ALA A 131 -14.09 -16.83 14.49
N ARG A 132 -14.29 -16.37 15.73
CA ARG A 132 -15.50 -16.63 16.52
C ARG A 132 -16.75 -15.97 15.92
N ILE A 133 -16.65 -14.68 15.53
CA ILE A 133 -17.78 -13.93 14.97
C ILE A 133 -18.21 -14.52 13.62
N LEU A 134 -17.26 -14.89 12.78
CA LEU A 134 -17.51 -15.44 11.45
C LEU A 134 -17.78 -16.95 11.46
N GLY A 135 -17.59 -17.64 12.60
CA GLY A 135 -17.75 -19.08 12.70
C GLY A 135 -16.70 -19.89 11.91
N VAL A 136 -15.51 -19.34 11.70
CA VAL A 136 -14.45 -19.97 10.90
C VAL A 136 -13.40 -20.65 11.77
N GLU A 137 -12.81 -21.72 11.25
CA GLU A 137 -11.72 -22.43 11.91
C GLU A 137 -10.46 -21.55 12.00
N MET A 138 -9.75 -21.60 13.13
CA MET A 138 -8.46 -20.92 13.29
C MET A 138 -7.40 -21.91 13.78
N LYS A 139 -6.21 -21.86 13.18
CA LYS A 139 -5.03 -22.61 13.59
C LYS A 139 -3.87 -21.68 13.92
N VAL A 140 -3.08 -22.10 14.92
CA VAL A 140 -1.86 -21.41 15.33
C VAL A 140 -0.66 -22.24 14.90
N VAL A 141 0.28 -21.65 14.18
CA VAL A 141 1.54 -22.28 13.83
C VAL A 141 2.65 -21.65 14.66
N LEU A 142 3.22 -22.43 15.55
CA LEU A 142 4.33 -22.01 16.40
C LEU A 142 5.61 -21.78 15.57
N GLN A 143 6.57 -21.07 16.12
CA GLN A 143 7.79 -20.68 15.46
C GLN A 143 8.59 -21.87 14.88
N ASN A 144 8.57 -23.01 15.55
CA ASN A 144 9.17 -24.26 15.09
C ASN A 144 8.15 -25.20 14.42
N GLY A 145 6.94 -24.68 14.14
CA GLY A 145 5.86 -25.44 13.53
C GLY A 145 6.01 -25.55 12.02
N ASP A 146 5.40 -26.56 11.46
CA ASP A 146 5.36 -26.82 10.03
C ASP A 146 4.08 -26.22 9.43
N LEU A 147 4.24 -25.05 8.78
CA LEU A 147 3.13 -24.38 8.08
C LEU A 147 2.60 -25.25 6.92
N ALA A 148 3.47 -25.93 6.18
CA ALA A 148 3.04 -26.79 5.06
C ALA A 148 2.17 -27.95 5.55
N LYS A 149 2.54 -28.56 6.67
CA LYS A 149 1.73 -29.59 7.32
C LYS A 149 0.38 -29.05 7.79
N THR A 150 0.37 -27.86 8.40
CA THR A 150 -0.88 -27.21 8.81
C THR A 150 -1.78 -26.94 7.60
N LEU A 151 -1.25 -26.39 6.50
CA LEU A 151 -2.01 -26.15 5.27
C LEU A 151 -2.57 -27.45 4.66
N THR A 152 -1.83 -28.55 4.78
CA THR A 152 -2.31 -29.87 4.34
C THR A 152 -3.58 -30.30 5.08
N THR A 153 -3.73 -29.97 6.36
CA THR A 153 -4.96 -30.26 7.11
C THR A 153 -6.16 -29.40 6.73
N LEU A 154 -5.91 -28.28 6.01
CA LEU A 154 -6.93 -27.30 5.59
C LEU A 154 -7.25 -27.39 4.10
N ARG A 155 -6.86 -28.46 3.39
CA ARG A 155 -7.09 -28.65 1.96
C ARG A 155 -8.56 -28.66 1.53
N ASN A 156 -9.46 -28.96 2.48
CA ASN A 156 -10.91 -28.90 2.27
C ASN A 156 -11.47 -27.49 2.29
N LYS A 157 -10.70 -26.49 2.72
CA LYS A 157 -11.10 -25.09 2.77
C LYS A 157 -10.90 -24.45 1.40
N LYS A 158 -11.88 -23.64 0.97
CA LYS A 158 -11.74 -22.88 -0.29
C LYS A 158 -10.77 -21.71 -0.14
N LEU A 159 -10.71 -21.10 1.07
CA LEU A 159 -9.84 -19.97 1.37
C LEU A 159 -9.14 -20.19 2.71
N VAL A 160 -7.82 -20.12 2.70
CA VAL A 160 -6.98 -20.08 3.91
C VAL A 160 -6.28 -18.74 3.99
N LEU A 161 -6.48 -18.03 5.07
CA LEU A 161 -5.92 -16.69 5.32
C LEU A 161 -4.85 -16.78 6.40
N ILE A 162 -3.62 -16.41 6.05
CA ILE A 162 -2.46 -16.47 6.95
C ILE A 162 -2.13 -15.05 7.45
N ASP A 163 -2.24 -14.85 8.76
CA ASP A 163 -1.80 -13.63 9.45
C ASP A 163 -0.35 -13.77 9.89
N SER A 164 0.51 -12.95 9.34
CA SER A 164 1.92 -12.92 9.73
C SER A 164 2.16 -11.90 10.85
N ALA A 165 3.12 -12.18 11.72
CA ALA A 165 3.56 -11.18 12.69
C ALA A 165 4.08 -9.94 11.95
N GLY A 166 3.70 -8.76 12.42
CA GLY A 166 4.26 -7.51 11.94
C GLY A 166 5.64 -7.29 12.56
N LEU A 167 6.66 -7.88 11.99
CA LEU A 167 8.02 -7.79 12.48
C LEU A 167 8.79 -6.69 11.76
N ALA A 168 9.63 -5.98 12.50
CA ALA A 168 10.63 -5.10 11.91
C ALA A 168 11.73 -5.94 11.25
N SER A 169 12.40 -5.41 10.23
CA SER A 169 13.49 -6.12 9.54
C SER A 169 14.65 -6.53 10.45
N GLN A 170 14.83 -5.81 11.56
CA GLN A 170 15.85 -6.07 12.57
C GLN A 170 15.44 -7.14 13.59
N ASP A 171 14.17 -7.59 13.55
CA ASP A 171 13.68 -8.61 14.46
C ASP A 171 14.33 -9.97 14.11
N PRO A 172 14.93 -10.69 15.09
CA PRO A 172 15.54 -11.99 14.86
C PRO A 172 14.59 -13.03 14.23
N HIS A 173 13.29 -12.88 14.47
CA HIS A 173 12.27 -13.81 13.98
C HIS A 173 11.80 -13.49 12.55
N PHE A 174 12.19 -12.33 12.00
CA PHE A 174 11.79 -11.90 10.66
C PHE A 174 12.23 -12.90 9.58
N SER A 175 13.51 -13.27 9.58
CA SER A 175 14.07 -14.24 8.62
C SER A 175 13.45 -15.62 8.72
N SER A 176 13.16 -16.09 9.94
CA SER A 176 12.48 -17.36 10.18
C SER A 176 11.07 -17.35 9.60
N GLN A 177 10.30 -16.29 9.84
CA GLN A 177 8.94 -16.16 9.31
C GLN A 177 8.92 -16.09 7.78
N LEU A 178 9.84 -15.35 7.14
CA LEU A 178 9.95 -15.34 5.68
C LEU A 178 10.32 -16.72 5.12
N SER A 179 11.22 -17.43 5.79
CA SER A 179 11.60 -18.79 5.39
C SER A 179 10.43 -19.76 5.49
N MET A 180 9.64 -19.68 6.56
CA MET A 180 8.43 -20.48 6.75
C MET A 180 7.41 -20.22 5.62
N LEU A 181 7.17 -18.96 5.27
CA LEU A 181 6.28 -18.60 4.16
C LEU A 181 6.79 -19.04 2.79
N LYS A 182 8.11 -19.10 2.57
CA LYS A 182 8.71 -19.65 1.35
C LYS A 182 8.56 -21.15 1.27
N GLN A 183 8.81 -21.86 2.36
CA GLN A 183 8.75 -23.32 2.45
C GLN A 183 7.31 -23.87 2.40
N ALA A 184 6.32 -23.01 2.70
CA ALA A 184 4.91 -23.42 2.68
C ALA A 184 4.38 -23.81 1.28
N GLY A 185 5.16 -23.54 0.22
CA GLY A 185 4.86 -23.93 -1.16
C GLY A 185 4.55 -22.73 -2.07
N ALA A 186 4.56 -23.02 -3.37
CA ALA A 186 4.33 -22.01 -4.42
C ALA A 186 2.88 -21.51 -4.47
N ASP A 187 1.94 -22.28 -3.94
CA ASP A 187 0.51 -21.93 -3.96
C ASP A 187 0.11 -20.86 -2.94
N VAL A 188 1.02 -20.49 -2.03
CA VAL A 188 0.78 -19.42 -1.04
C VAL A 188 1.01 -18.06 -1.69
N ARG A 189 -0.07 -17.35 -1.98
CA ARG A 189 -0.02 -15.98 -2.49
C ARG A 189 0.26 -15.01 -1.35
N LYS A 190 1.30 -14.20 -1.50
CA LYS A 190 1.78 -13.28 -0.47
C LYS A 190 1.54 -11.85 -0.89
N PHE A 191 0.80 -11.10 -0.09
CA PHE A 191 0.48 -9.70 -0.34
C PHE A 191 1.12 -8.81 0.71
N LEU A 192 1.85 -7.79 0.24
CA LEU A 192 2.43 -6.77 1.11
C LEU A 192 1.37 -5.74 1.48
N VAL A 193 1.11 -5.58 2.77
CA VAL A 193 0.19 -4.57 3.28
C VAL A 193 0.96 -3.27 3.53
N LEU A 194 0.58 -2.22 2.80
CA LEU A 194 1.20 -0.90 2.80
C LEU A 194 0.23 0.14 3.36
N PRO A 195 0.46 0.65 4.60
CA PRO A 195 -0.36 1.71 5.15
C PRO A 195 0.00 3.04 4.50
N LEU A 196 -0.97 3.68 3.85
CA LEU A 196 -0.78 4.94 3.10
C LEU A 196 -0.46 6.15 4.00
N THR A 197 -0.61 6.00 5.31
CA THR A 197 -0.16 6.99 6.31
C THR A 197 1.35 7.00 6.53
N SER A 198 2.07 6.07 5.94
CA SER A 198 3.53 5.99 6.05
C SER A 198 4.23 6.93 5.08
N GLN A 199 5.40 7.40 5.47
CA GLN A 199 6.28 8.16 4.58
C GLN A 199 6.75 7.30 3.39
N ALA A 200 7.00 7.94 2.25
CA ALA A 200 7.43 7.29 1.02
C ALA A 200 8.63 6.34 1.22
N ARG A 201 9.66 6.81 1.92
CA ARG A 201 10.84 6.00 2.25
C ARG A 201 10.50 4.74 3.05
N CYS A 202 9.58 4.85 4.03
CA CYS A 202 9.16 3.69 4.82
C CYS A 202 8.40 2.66 3.97
N LEU A 203 7.57 3.11 3.02
CA LEU A 203 6.88 2.22 2.11
C LEU A 203 7.84 1.46 1.19
N GLN A 204 8.87 2.16 0.68
CA GLN A 204 9.91 1.55 -0.14
C GLN A 204 10.78 0.57 0.66
N GLU A 205 11.22 0.94 1.86
CA GLU A 205 11.97 0.06 2.75
C GLU A 205 11.14 -1.20 3.10
N ASN A 206 9.87 -1.06 3.37
CA ASN A 206 8.99 -2.21 3.59
C ASN A 206 8.93 -3.14 2.37
N TYR A 207 8.84 -2.59 1.16
CA TYR A 207 8.89 -3.42 -0.05
C TYR A 207 10.22 -4.20 -0.13
N GLU A 208 11.37 -3.54 0.01
CA GLU A 208 12.67 -4.20 -0.07
C GLU A 208 12.85 -5.29 1.00
N HIS A 209 12.35 -5.05 2.22
CA HIS A 209 12.40 -6.04 3.31
C HIS A 209 11.55 -7.28 3.04
N PHE A 210 10.34 -7.10 2.51
CA PHE A 210 9.42 -8.22 2.27
C PHE A 210 9.54 -8.84 0.87
N LYS A 211 10.19 -8.18 -0.09
CA LYS A 211 10.47 -8.69 -1.44
C LYS A 211 11.04 -10.12 -1.46
N PRO A 212 11.96 -10.49 -0.54
CA PRO A 212 12.47 -11.87 -0.50
C PRO A 212 11.42 -12.94 -0.20
N ALA A 213 10.23 -12.58 0.30
CA ALA A 213 9.12 -13.54 0.47
C ALA A 213 8.53 -14.04 -0.86
N GLY A 214 8.81 -13.36 -1.98
CA GLY A 214 8.18 -13.64 -3.27
C GLY A 214 6.74 -13.10 -3.30
N LEU A 215 6.62 -11.76 -3.33
CA LEU A 215 5.35 -11.05 -3.29
C LEU A 215 4.55 -11.23 -4.59
N ASN A 216 3.25 -11.45 -4.47
CA ASN A 216 2.31 -11.56 -5.58
C ASN A 216 1.54 -10.24 -5.84
N GLY A 217 1.63 -9.30 -4.91
CA GLY A 217 0.97 -8.00 -5.02
C GLY A 217 1.03 -7.24 -3.70
N CYS A 218 0.38 -6.09 -3.67
CA CYS A 218 0.23 -5.29 -2.46
C CYS A 218 -1.24 -4.96 -2.19
N ILE A 219 -1.48 -4.52 -0.95
CA ILE A 219 -2.78 -4.03 -0.48
C ILE A 219 -2.52 -2.68 0.18
N PHE A 220 -3.23 -1.66 -0.26
CA PHE A 220 -3.18 -0.34 0.38
C PHE A 220 -4.19 -0.28 1.52
N THR A 221 -3.76 0.24 2.66
CA THR A 221 -4.61 0.39 3.83
C THR A 221 -4.59 1.82 4.34
N LYS A 222 -5.59 2.17 5.15
CA LYS A 222 -5.73 3.48 5.79
C LYS A 222 -5.83 4.63 4.78
N LEU A 223 -6.57 4.39 3.70
CA LEU A 223 -6.81 5.42 2.70
C LEU A 223 -7.58 6.60 3.28
N ASP A 224 -8.49 6.34 4.22
CA ASP A 224 -9.28 7.32 4.97
C ASP A 224 -8.43 8.23 5.88
N GLU A 225 -7.27 7.76 6.31
CA GLU A 225 -6.36 8.49 7.20
C GLU A 225 -5.23 9.21 6.43
N CYS A 226 -5.05 8.98 5.12
CA CYS A 226 -3.91 9.52 4.38
C CYS A 226 -4.20 10.88 3.76
N PHE A 227 -3.15 11.68 3.55
CA PHE A 227 -3.22 13.00 2.92
C PHE A 227 -2.73 13.02 1.47
N SER A 228 -2.08 11.95 1.02
CA SER A 228 -1.56 11.80 -0.35
C SER A 228 -1.45 10.32 -0.70
N LEU A 229 -1.76 10.00 -1.95
CA LEU A 229 -1.62 8.64 -2.50
C LEU A 229 -0.28 8.44 -3.22
N GLY A 230 0.40 9.51 -3.58
CA GLY A 230 1.53 9.47 -4.50
C GLY A 230 2.64 8.51 -4.10
N ALA A 231 2.98 8.45 -2.81
CA ALA A 231 4.00 7.55 -2.30
C ALA A 231 3.65 6.05 -2.50
N GLY A 232 2.41 5.67 -2.16
CA GLY A 232 1.93 4.29 -2.36
C GLY A 232 1.87 3.92 -3.84
N LEU A 233 1.31 4.81 -4.66
CA LEU A 233 1.24 4.63 -6.12
C LEU A 233 2.64 4.50 -6.73
N SER A 234 3.61 5.30 -6.27
CA SER A 234 5.01 5.25 -6.73
C SER A 234 5.65 3.90 -6.42
N VAL A 235 5.45 3.36 -5.22
CA VAL A 235 5.96 2.03 -4.87
C VAL A 235 5.37 0.97 -5.79
N ALA A 236 4.06 0.96 -6.01
CA ALA A 236 3.42 -0.02 -6.90
C ALA A 236 3.94 0.08 -8.34
N ALA A 237 4.03 1.31 -8.89
CA ALA A 237 4.48 1.56 -10.26
C ALA A 237 5.96 1.22 -10.47
N LEU A 238 6.85 1.73 -9.60
CA LEU A 238 8.30 1.57 -9.74
C LEU A 238 8.76 0.13 -9.49
N THR A 239 8.12 -0.57 -8.56
CA THR A 239 8.45 -1.96 -8.24
C THR A 239 7.70 -2.98 -9.10
N ARG A 240 6.74 -2.53 -9.90
CA ARG A 240 5.82 -3.38 -10.67
C ARG A 240 5.03 -4.35 -9.78
N LEU A 241 4.81 -4.00 -8.52
CA LEU A 241 4.05 -4.82 -7.58
C LEU A 241 2.55 -4.57 -7.76
N PRO A 242 1.76 -5.53 -8.24
CA PRO A 242 0.37 -5.30 -8.57
C PRO A 242 -0.47 -4.97 -7.32
N LEU A 243 -1.30 -3.94 -7.41
CA LEU A 243 -2.24 -3.59 -6.37
C LEU A 243 -3.47 -4.51 -6.44
N ALA A 244 -3.75 -5.20 -5.34
CA ALA A 244 -4.82 -6.19 -5.24
C ALA A 244 -6.10 -5.60 -4.63
N LEU A 245 -5.97 -4.88 -3.52
CA LEU A 245 -7.08 -4.33 -2.74
C LEU A 245 -6.70 -3.00 -2.11
N ILE A 246 -7.74 -2.28 -1.69
CA ILE A 246 -7.64 -1.05 -0.90
C ILE A 246 -8.59 -1.14 0.27
N THR A 247 -8.19 -0.63 1.44
CA THR A 247 -9.08 -0.40 2.57
C THR A 247 -9.10 1.07 2.96
N ASP A 248 -10.29 1.59 3.19
CA ASP A 248 -10.57 3.03 3.39
C ASP A 248 -11.42 3.34 4.62
N GLY A 249 -11.38 2.47 5.64
CA GLY A 249 -12.06 2.69 6.90
C GLY A 249 -12.09 1.45 7.80
N PRO A 250 -12.76 1.53 8.96
CA PRO A 250 -12.80 0.46 9.96
C PRO A 250 -13.88 -0.61 9.74
N HIS A 251 -14.91 -0.35 8.91
CA HIS A 251 -16.08 -1.23 8.79
C HIS A 251 -15.77 -2.54 8.06
N ILE A 252 -16.32 -3.62 8.57
CA ILE A 252 -16.14 -4.97 8.05
C ILE A 252 -17.49 -5.51 7.61
N PRO A 253 -17.64 -5.96 6.36
CA PRO A 253 -16.63 -6.06 5.29
C PRO A 253 -16.57 -4.85 4.34
N ASP A 254 -17.32 -3.78 4.61
CA ASP A 254 -17.69 -2.75 3.62
C ASP A 254 -16.49 -1.94 3.10
N ASP A 255 -15.57 -1.54 3.99
CA ASP A 255 -14.39 -0.72 3.65
C ASP A 255 -13.25 -1.57 3.05
N LEU A 256 -13.57 -2.37 2.03
CA LEU A 256 -12.64 -3.17 1.25
C LEU A 256 -13.01 -3.08 -0.23
N HIS A 257 -12.11 -2.56 -1.06
CA HIS A 257 -12.41 -2.28 -2.45
C HIS A 257 -11.38 -2.88 -3.41
N TYR A 258 -11.84 -3.23 -4.62
CA TYR A 258 -10.94 -3.46 -5.74
C TYR A 258 -10.44 -2.13 -6.28
N PRO A 259 -9.13 -2.03 -6.60
CA PRO A 259 -8.57 -0.81 -7.15
C PRO A 259 -9.07 -0.56 -8.57
N ASP A 260 -9.29 0.71 -8.89
CA ASP A 260 -9.52 1.24 -10.22
C ASP A 260 -8.52 2.37 -10.47
N THR A 261 -7.73 2.28 -11.55
CA THR A 261 -6.65 3.24 -11.82
C THR A 261 -7.17 4.66 -12.02
N GLY A 262 -8.30 4.81 -12.72
CA GLY A 262 -8.91 6.11 -12.96
C GLY A 262 -9.37 6.77 -11.67
N ARG A 263 -10.05 6.01 -10.81
CA ARG A 263 -10.49 6.51 -9.48
C ARG A 263 -9.31 6.88 -8.59
N LEU A 264 -8.25 6.06 -8.56
CA LEU A 264 -7.07 6.32 -7.75
C LEU A 264 -6.33 7.60 -8.18
N VAL A 265 -6.14 7.78 -9.49
CA VAL A 265 -5.46 8.96 -10.03
C VAL A 265 -6.30 10.22 -9.81
N ASN A 266 -7.61 10.15 -10.05
CA ASN A 266 -8.52 11.25 -9.76
C ASN A 266 -8.53 11.63 -8.28
N LEU A 267 -8.53 10.64 -7.38
CA LEU A 267 -8.47 10.88 -5.94
C LEU A 267 -7.15 11.53 -5.54
N ALA A 268 -6.02 11.05 -6.07
CA ALA A 268 -4.70 11.63 -5.82
C ALA A 268 -4.63 13.10 -6.27
N GLU A 269 -5.20 13.42 -7.43
CA GLU A 269 -5.29 14.79 -7.91
C GLU A 269 -6.18 15.67 -7.03
N GLN A 270 -7.33 15.17 -6.60
CA GLN A 270 -8.23 15.89 -5.68
C GLN A 270 -7.53 16.18 -4.35
N MET A 271 -6.84 15.19 -3.76
CA MET A 271 -6.07 15.38 -2.53
C MET A 271 -5.00 16.46 -2.68
N ALA A 272 -4.27 16.47 -3.79
CA ALA A 272 -3.27 17.50 -4.09
C ALA A 272 -3.88 18.90 -4.21
N ARG A 273 -5.03 19.03 -4.88
CA ARG A 273 -5.76 20.31 -4.98
C ARG A 273 -6.22 20.79 -3.60
N MET A 274 -6.78 19.92 -2.77
CA MET A 274 -7.21 20.27 -1.41
C MET A 274 -6.04 20.70 -0.52
N ALA A 275 -4.89 20.03 -0.63
CA ALA A 275 -3.68 20.41 0.10
C ALA A 275 -3.24 21.83 -0.26
N ARG A 276 -3.16 22.16 -1.57
CA ARG A 276 -2.80 23.52 -2.05
C ARG A 276 -3.74 24.58 -1.49
N THR A 277 -5.05 24.36 -1.55
CA THR A 277 -6.04 25.32 -1.05
C THR A 277 -5.87 25.57 0.44
N ARG A 278 -5.59 24.54 1.24
CA ARG A 278 -5.32 24.67 2.68
C ARG A 278 -4.07 25.49 2.97
N TRP A 279 -2.97 25.27 2.23
CA TRP A 279 -1.73 26.03 2.37
C TRP A 279 -1.92 27.49 2.02
N GLN A 280 -2.58 27.81 0.89
CA GLN A 280 -2.88 29.16 0.47
C GLN A 280 -3.73 29.91 1.51
N ALA A 281 -4.72 29.25 2.10
CA ALA A 281 -5.54 29.84 3.16
C ALA A 281 -4.72 30.09 4.44
N ALA A 282 -3.83 29.16 4.82
CA ALA A 282 -2.95 29.33 5.98
C ALA A 282 -1.92 30.47 5.76
N GLU A 283 -1.33 30.57 4.57
CA GLU A 283 -0.44 31.68 4.20
C GLU A 283 -1.15 33.01 4.25
N ALA A 284 -2.37 33.11 3.69
CA ALA A 284 -3.18 34.33 3.75
C ALA A 284 -3.52 34.74 5.19
N MET A 285 -3.85 33.78 6.05
CA MET A 285 -4.07 34.04 7.49
C MET A 285 -2.80 34.53 8.18
N ASN A 286 -1.65 33.90 7.94
CA ASN A 286 -0.38 34.30 8.53
C ASN A 286 0.03 35.72 8.05
N MET A 287 -0.15 36.06 6.80
CA MET A 287 0.09 37.41 6.28
C MET A 287 -0.84 38.44 6.92
N ALA A 288 -2.13 38.13 7.08
CA ALA A 288 -3.08 39.02 7.74
C ALA A 288 -2.71 39.24 9.20
N THR A 289 -2.28 38.20 9.91
CA THR A 289 -1.85 38.30 11.32
C THR A 289 -0.55 39.15 11.46
N GLN A 290 0.41 38.96 10.53
CA GLN A 290 1.62 39.77 10.51
C GLN A 290 1.34 41.23 10.19
N GLN A 291 0.43 41.56 9.27
CA GLN A 291 0.03 42.94 8.99
C GLN A 291 -0.65 43.61 10.21
N GLN A 292 -1.47 42.87 10.97
CA GLN A 292 -2.09 43.38 12.19
C GLN A 292 -1.06 43.66 13.32
N SER A 293 -0.04 42.79 13.44
CA SER A 293 1.03 43.01 14.44
C SER A 293 1.93 44.19 14.09
N PHE A 294 2.12 44.49 12.79
CA PHE A 294 2.83 45.73 12.36
C PHE A 294 2.03 47.00 12.55
N GLN A 295 0.70 46.95 12.56
CA GLN A 295 -0.16 48.12 12.78
C GLN A 295 -0.37 48.45 14.26
N HIS A 296 -0.11 47.50 15.18
CA HIS A 296 -0.27 47.69 16.63
C HIS A 296 1.06 47.79 17.39
N GLY A 297 2.17 47.85 16.68
CA GLY A 297 3.53 47.97 17.21
C GLY A 297 4.12 49.36 17.00
N VAL A 298 3.38 50.41 17.42
CA VAL A 298 3.89 51.79 17.65
C VAL A 298 3.55 52.20 19.07
#